data_203bb639f2b343e07921a6b75d7c4d73
#
_entry.id   203bb639f2b343e07921a6b75d7c4d73
#
_cell.length_a   1.000
_cell.length_b   1.000
_cell.length_c   1.000
_cell.angle_alpha   90.00
_cell.angle_beta   90.00
_cell.angle_gamma   90.00
#
_symmetry.space_group_name_H-M   'P 1'
#
loop_
_entity.id
_entity.type
_entity.pdbx_description
1 polymer ?
#
loop_
_entity_poly.entity_id
_entity_poly.type
_entity_poly.pdbx_seq_one_letter_code
_entity_poly.pdbx_strand_id
1 'polypeptide(L)'
;MRRRPLRFVRVARRVAEAIGTEDCLLAGGLAVMAHGFVRGTRDVDLLTRLPLSEARSRLERVGLTARVLKGDPLEGGFSCLKGECEGLPFDVLPQLVPIHWEAAIPVGASGAGSLRVVPLMDLLALKLKAQGPKDLMDAAILILMHPETTDRARELATAYRVLDRLEDWLDDPRARAQAREELEHERRRRPAGPSGGRRSARR
;
A
#
# COMPACT_ATOMS: atom_id res chain seq x y z
N MET A 1 22.02 -5.71 9.14
CA MET A 1 20.82 -4.86 9.44
C MET A 1 19.56 -5.18 8.61
N ARG A 2 19.30 -6.46 8.22
CA ARG A 2 18.18 -6.87 7.32
C ARG A 2 16.92 -7.46 8.01
N ARG A 3 16.76 -7.35 9.34
CA ARG A 3 15.66 -8.02 10.06
C ARG A 3 14.37 -7.18 10.24
N ARG A 4 14.40 -5.85 10.04
CA ARG A 4 13.23 -4.97 10.25
C ARG A 4 12.07 -5.22 9.26
N PRO A 5 12.26 -5.30 7.93
CA PRO A 5 11.14 -5.50 7.00
C PRO A 5 10.35 -6.78 7.26
N LEU A 6 11.05 -7.89 7.60
CA LEU A 6 10.42 -9.18 7.89
C LEU A 6 9.48 -9.13 9.11
N ARG A 7 9.75 -8.26 10.09
CA ARG A 7 8.91 -8.10 11.27
C ARG A 7 7.57 -7.44 10.90
N PHE A 8 7.58 -6.41 10.08
CA PHE A 8 6.35 -5.75 9.62
C PHE A 8 5.45 -6.69 8.82
N VAL A 9 6.02 -7.44 7.87
CA VAL A 9 5.28 -8.44 7.07
C VAL A 9 4.71 -9.54 7.97
N ARG A 10 5.46 -9.99 8.99
CA ARG A 10 4.98 -11.00 9.95
C ARG A 10 3.79 -10.48 10.76
N VAL A 11 3.87 -9.26 11.28
CA VAL A 11 2.78 -8.63 12.02
C VAL A 11 1.57 -8.41 11.11
N ALA A 12 1.77 -7.90 9.90
CA ALA A 12 0.70 -7.72 8.92
C ALA A 12 -0.03 -9.04 8.64
N ARG A 13 0.72 -10.12 8.43
CA ARG A 13 0.16 -11.46 8.22
C ARG A 13 -0.63 -11.93 9.43
N ARG A 14 -0.07 -11.84 10.63
CA ARG A 14 -0.74 -12.27 11.86
C ARG A 14 -2.07 -11.53 12.09
N VAL A 15 -2.10 -10.22 11.86
CA VAL A 15 -3.32 -9.41 11.99
C VAL A 15 -4.32 -9.78 10.88
N ALA A 16 -3.86 -9.93 9.64
CA ALA A 16 -4.73 -10.32 8.52
C ALA A 16 -5.30 -11.74 8.70
N GLU A 17 -4.51 -12.71 9.19
CA GLU A 17 -4.99 -14.07 9.52
C GLU A 17 -6.05 -14.05 10.62
N ALA A 18 -5.89 -13.20 11.63
CA ALA A 18 -6.86 -13.04 12.70
C ALA A 18 -8.22 -12.50 12.20
N ILE A 19 -8.20 -11.54 11.28
CA ILE A 19 -9.41 -10.95 10.71
C ILE A 19 -10.01 -11.85 9.61
N GLY A 20 -9.16 -12.48 8.82
CA GLY A 20 -9.46 -13.26 7.61
C GLY A 20 -8.66 -12.66 6.43
N THR A 21 -7.76 -13.46 5.85
CA THR A 21 -6.88 -13.00 4.77
C THR A 21 -7.63 -12.57 3.51
N GLU A 22 -8.81 -13.16 3.28
CA GLU A 22 -9.68 -12.78 2.16
C GLU A 22 -10.41 -11.45 2.40
N ASP A 23 -10.53 -11.05 3.67
CA ASP A 23 -11.23 -9.85 4.11
C ASP A 23 -10.29 -8.65 4.37
N CYS A 24 -8.97 -8.84 4.14
CA CYS A 24 -7.96 -7.83 4.38
C CYS A 24 -7.02 -7.65 3.21
N LEU A 25 -6.59 -6.40 2.99
CA LEU A 25 -5.51 -6.02 2.09
C LEU A 25 -4.48 -5.17 2.82
N LEU A 26 -3.22 -5.39 2.52
CA LEU A 26 -2.14 -4.52 2.96
C LEU A 26 -2.29 -3.16 2.29
N ALA A 27 -2.26 -2.11 3.09
CA ALA A 27 -2.40 -0.72 2.66
C ALA A 27 -1.22 0.13 3.15
N GLY A 28 -1.37 1.45 3.16
CA GLY A 28 -0.44 2.40 3.75
C GLY A 28 1.00 2.27 3.26
N GLY A 29 1.96 2.45 4.17
CA GLY A 29 3.37 2.49 3.85
C GLY A 29 3.94 1.18 3.31
N LEU A 30 3.46 0.03 3.77
CA LEU A 30 3.91 -1.27 3.26
C LEU A 30 3.37 -1.55 1.85
N ALA A 31 2.17 -1.07 1.52
CA ALA A 31 1.64 -1.16 0.16
C ALA A 31 2.44 -0.27 -0.81
N VAL A 32 2.81 0.94 -0.39
CA VAL A 32 3.71 1.82 -1.16
C VAL A 32 5.02 1.11 -1.49
N MET A 33 5.62 0.42 -0.50
CA MET A 33 6.84 -0.36 -0.71
C MET A 33 6.63 -1.57 -1.65
N ALA A 34 5.48 -2.22 -1.58
CA ALA A 34 5.15 -3.34 -2.46
C ALA A 34 4.97 -2.90 -3.93
N HIS A 35 4.56 -1.65 -4.15
CA HIS A 35 4.48 -1.02 -5.48
C HIS A 35 5.79 -0.35 -5.93
N GLY A 36 6.91 -0.62 -5.24
CA GLY A 36 8.26 -0.27 -5.69
C GLY A 36 8.90 0.91 -4.97
N PHE A 37 8.16 1.82 -4.35
CA PHE A 37 8.74 2.94 -3.62
C PHE A 37 9.19 2.53 -2.21
N VAL A 38 10.51 2.32 -2.05
CA VAL A 38 11.12 1.87 -0.78
C VAL A 38 11.31 3.02 0.18
N ARG A 39 10.48 3.10 1.19
CA ARG A 39 10.58 4.09 2.28
C ARG A 39 10.29 3.48 3.65
N GLY A 40 10.68 4.22 4.70
CA GLY A 40 10.37 3.80 6.08
C GLY A 40 8.88 3.90 6.40
N THR A 41 8.38 2.91 7.15
CA THR A 41 7.09 2.98 7.84
C THR A 41 7.29 2.68 9.32
N ARG A 42 6.33 3.08 10.17
CA ARG A 42 6.35 2.86 11.63
C ARG A 42 5.25 1.93 12.09
N ASP A 43 4.29 1.66 11.25
CA ASP A 43 3.03 0.99 11.49
C ASP A 43 2.71 -0.01 10.37
N VAL A 44 1.72 -0.84 10.62
CA VAL A 44 1.13 -1.76 9.68
C VAL A 44 -0.29 -1.30 9.40
N ASP A 45 -0.58 -0.89 8.17
CA ASP A 45 -1.91 -0.51 7.74
C ASP A 45 -2.57 -1.68 6.99
N LEU A 46 -3.75 -2.08 7.43
CA LEU A 46 -4.60 -3.06 6.75
C LEU A 46 -5.95 -2.40 6.41
N LEU A 47 -6.42 -2.64 5.21
CA LEU A 47 -7.78 -2.31 4.78
C LEU A 47 -8.66 -3.55 4.97
N THR A 48 -9.86 -3.39 5.52
CA THR A 48 -10.82 -4.48 5.60
C THR A 48 -12.15 -4.14 4.94
N ARG A 49 -12.82 -5.15 4.36
CA ARG A 49 -14.19 -5.05 3.87
C ARG A 49 -15.22 -5.40 4.92
N LEU A 50 -14.79 -5.91 6.07
CA LEU A 50 -15.69 -6.21 7.18
C LEU A 50 -16.07 -4.95 7.96
N PRO A 51 -17.22 -4.94 8.63
CA PRO A 51 -17.50 -3.93 9.66
C PRO A 51 -16.39 -3.94 10.72
N LEU A 52 -15.95 -2.75 11.17
CA LEU A 52 -14.88 -2.65 12.18
C LEU A 52 -15.20 -3.37 13.49
N SER A 53 -16.48 -3.45 13.88
CA SER A 53 -16.93 -4.22 15.05
C SER A 53 -16.64 -5.72 14.89
N GLU A 54 -16.86 -6.27 13.69
CA GLU A 54 -16.58 -7.65 13.40
C GLU A 54 -15.08 -7.93 13.34
N ALA A 55 -14.30 -7.08 12.62
CA ALA A 55 -12.86 -7.17 12.58
C ALA A 55 -12.25 -7.13 14.00
N ARG A 56 -12.75 -6.24 14.87
CA ARG A 56 -12.35 -6.16 16.27
C ARG A 56 -12.64 -7.45 17.02
N SER A 57 -13.84 -8.00 16.90
CA SER A 57 -14.22 -9.25 17.59
C SER A 57 -13.36 -10.44 17.14
N ARG A 58 -12.95 -10.47 15.86
CA ARG A 58 -12.05 -11.49 15.34
C ARG A 58 -10.62 -11.35 15.91
N LEU A 59 -10.11 -10.12 16.04
CA LEU A 59 -8.82 -9.85 16.69
C LEU A 59 -8.84 -10.28 18.17
N GLU A 60 -9.88 -9.91 18.92
CA GLU A 60 -10.01 -10.22 20.34
C GLU A 60 -10.03 -11.75 20.60
N ARG A 61 -10.64 -12.54 19.70
CA ARG A 61 -10.66 -14.03 19.82
C ARG A 61 -9.27 -14.67 19.79
N VAL A 62 -8.28 -14.02 19.18
CA VAL A 62 -6.89 -14.50 19.14
C VAL A 62 -5.96 -13.74 20.07
N GLY A 63 -6.53 -12.97 21.01
CA GLY A 63 -5.77 -12.20 22.01
C GLY A 63 -5.12 -10.93 21.48
N LEU A 64 -5.50 -10.45 20.30
CA LEU A 64 -5.08 -9.15 19.78
C LEU A 64 -6.11 -8.09 20.15
N THR A 65 -5.70 -7.12 20.96
CA THR A 65 -6.58 -6.02 21.34
C THR A 65 -6.43 -4.83 20.40
N ALA A 66 -7.56 -4.25 20.01
CA ALA A 66 -7.60 -3.03 19.23
C ALA A 66 -8.71 -2.13 19.74
N ARG A 67 -8.41 -0.82 19.83
CA ARG A 67 -9.40 0.20 20.19
C ARG A 67 -9.94 0.87 18.93
N VAL A 68 -11.21 1.22 18.95
CA VAL A 68 -11.79 2.08 17.92
C VAL A 68 -11.32 3.52 18.16
N LEU A 69 -10.60 4.07 17.18
CA LEU A 69 -10.38 5.50 17.10
C LEU A 69 -11.50 6.08 16.22
N LYS A 70 -12.32 6.96 16.79
CA LYS A 70 -13.35 7.66 16.04
C LYS A 70 -12.72 8.87 15.36
N GLY A 71 -12.81 8.96 14.05
CA GLY A 71 -12.53 10.19 13.32
C GLY A 71 -13.72 11.15 13.46
N ASP A 72 -13.45 12.45 13.34
CA ASP A 72 -14.51 13.45 13.25
C ASP A 72 -15.05 13.50 11.80
N PRO A 73 -16.31 13.09 11.55
CA PRO A 73 -16.89 13.15 10.22
C PRO A 73 -16.97 14.57 9.65
N LEU A 74 -17.04 15.60 10.50
CA LEU A 74 -17.10 17.00 10.09
C LEU A 74 -15.75 17.49 9.56
N GLU A 75 -14.65 16.90 10.03
CA GLU A 75 -13.30 17.17 9.55
C GLU A 75 -12.84 16.17 8.48
N GLY A 76 -13.74 15.35 7.95
CA GLY A 76 -13.41 14.30 6.97
C GLY A 76 -12.69 13.10 7.57
N GLY A 77 -12.64 13.01 8.91
CA GLY A 77 -12.05 11.89 9.62
C GLY A 77 -12.90 10.62 9.53
N PHE A 78 -12.25 9.48 9.53
CA PHE A 78 -12.89 8.15 9.52
C PHE A 78 -12.51 7.36 10.77
N SER A 79 -13.38 6.46 11.18
CA SER A 79 -13.07 5.55 12.28
C SER A 79 -12.15 4.43 11.81
N CYS A 80 -11.23 4.01 12.66
CA CYS A 80 -10.34 2.87 12.41
C CYS A 80 -10.11 2.08 13.70
N LEU A 81 -9.56 0.87 13.57
CA LEU A 81 -9.05 0.14 14.73
C LEU A 81 -7.56 0.41 14.84
N LYS A 82 -7.10 0.72 16.06
CA LYS A 82 -5.69 0.86 16.38
C LYS A 82 -5.30 -0.16 17.45
N GLY A 83 -4.25 -0.90 17.18
CA GLY A 83 -3.73 -1.90 18.08
C GLY A 83 -2.22 -2.02 18.01
N GLU A 84 -1.70 -2.97 18.78
CA GLU A 84 -0.28 -3.33 18.79
C GLU A 84 -0.14 -4.85 18.71
N CYS A 85 0.79 -5.30 17.89
CA CYS A 85 1.14 -6.71 17.77
C CYS A 85 2.67 -6.85 17.77
N GLU A 86 3.19 -7.62 18.70
CA GLU A 86 4.64 -7.82 18.87
C GLU A 86 5.44 -6.52 19.02
N GLY A 87 4.88 -5.48 19.69
CA GLY A 87 5.50 -4.18 19.85
C GLY A 87 5.57 -3.35 18.56
N LEU A 88 4.73 -3.66 17.56
CA LEU A 88 4.52 -2.83 16.38
C LEU A 88 3.07 -2.37 16.33
N PRO A 89 2.82 -1.07 16.13
CA PRO A 89 1.47 -0.56 15.94
C PRO A 89 0.88 -1.07 14.63
N PHE A 90 -0.43 -1.32 14.66
CA PHE A 90 -1.21 -1.60 13.45
C PHE A 90 -2.51 -0.82 13.46
N ASP A 91 -2.94 -0.46 12.26
CA ASP A 91 -4.21 0.18 11.98
C ASP A 91 -5.04 -0.71 11.06
N VAL A 92 -6.34 -0.90 11.38
CA VAL A 92 -7.29 -1.54 10.48
C VAL A 92 -8.31 -0.50 10.04
N LEU A 93 -8.28 -0.22 8.74
CA LEU A 93 -9.06 0.83 8.10
C LEU A 93 -10.30 0.22 7.43
N PRO A 94 -11.45 0.89 7.49
CA PRO A 94 -12.59 0.51 6.67
C PRO A 94 -12.32 0.85 5.20
N GLN A 95 -13.14 0.33 4.31
CA GLN A 95 -13.08 0.68 2.90
C GLN A 95 -13.54 2.14 2.68
N LEU A 96 -12.59 3.03 2.47
CA LEU A 96 -12.82 4.47 2.32
C LEU A 96 -13.09 4.92 0.87
N VAL A 97 -12.71 4.10 -0.09
CA VAL A 97 -12.89 4.28 -1.53
C VAL A 97 -13.30 2.94 -2.15
N PRO A 98 -13.86 2.90 -3.35
CA PRO A 98 -14.05 1.63 -4.07
C PRO A 98 -12.71 0.89 -4.22
N ILE A 99 -12.71 -0.40 -3.89
CA ILE A 99 -11.52 -1.26 -3.94
C ILE A 99 -11.79 -2.45 -4.86
N HIS A 100 -10.86 -2.72 -5.77
CA HIS A 100 -10.89 -3.85 -6.69
C HIS A 100 -10.22 -5.07 -6.05
N TRP A 101 -10.93 -5.72 -5.14
CA TRP A 101 -10.43 -6.84 -4.32
C TRP A 101 -9.85 -8.00 -5.16
N GLU A 102 -10.41 -8.25 -6.36
CA GLU A 102 -9.99 -9.30 -7.29
C GLU A 102 -8.63 -9.01 -7.92
N ALA A 103 -8.30 -7.71 -8.08
CA ALA A 103 -7.04 -7.23 -8.63
C ALA A 103 -5.92 -7.11 -7.57
N ALA A 104 -6.19 -7.50 -6.33
CA ALA A 104 -5.21 -7.43 -5.25
C ALA A 104 -4.01 -8.36 -5.51
N ILE A 105 -2.80 -7.85 -5.25
CA ILE A 105 -1.54 -8.50 -5.60
C ILE A 105 -1.05 -9.35 -4.42
N PRO A 106 -0.76 -10.65 -4.57
CA PRO A 106 -0.22 -11.47 -3.50
C PRO A 106 1.22 -11.05 -3.14
N VAL A 107 1.54 -11.04 -1.84
CA VAL A 107 2.88 -10.75 -1.31
C VAL A 107 3.51 -12.01 -0.75
N GLY A 108 4.69 -12.36 -1.26
CA GLY A 108 5.41 -13.56 -0.83
C GLY A 108 5.02 -14.80 -1.62
N ALA A 109 5.29 -15.99 -1.05
CA ALA A 109 4.95 -17.25 -1.70
C ALA A 109 3.43 -17.38 -1.85
N SER A 110 2.96 -17.68 -3.05
CA SER A 110 1.56 -17.91 -3.36
C SER A 110 1.05 -19.15 -2.60
N GLY A 111 -0.06 -19.02 -1.88
CA GLY A 111 -0.70 -20.10 -1.16
C GLY A 111 -1.96 -19.62 -0.45
N ALA A 112 -2.78 -20.54 0.06
CA ALA A 112 -3.91 -20.20 0.89
C ALA A 112 -3.42 -19.40 2.11
N GLY A 113 -4.03 -18.24 2.37
CA GLY A 113 -3.61 -17.33 3.44
C GLY A 113 -2.47 -16.37 3.07
N SER A 114 -2.13 -16.22 1.78
CA SER A 114 -1.15 -15.20 1.37
C SER A 114 -1.67 -13.80 1.63
N LEU A 115 -0.81 -12.96 2.24
CA LEU A 115 -1.10 -11.53 2.37
C LEU A 115 -1.21 -10.89 0.98
N ARG A 116 -2.24 -10.08 0.76
CA ARG A 116 -2.47 -9.37 -0.51
C ARG A 116 -2.34 -7.87 -0.31
N VAL A 117 -1.88 -7.17 -1.33
CA VAL A 117 -1.72 -5.71 -1.36
C VAL A 117 -2.84 -5.10 -2.16
N VAL A 118 -3.34 -3.97 -1.70
CA VAL A 118 -4.28 -3.13 -2.45
C VAL A 118 -3.71 -2.78 -3.83
N PRO A 119 -4.50 -2.85 -4.93
CA PRO A 119 -4.05 -2.48 -6.26
C PRO A 119 -3.50 -1.04 -6.32
N LEU A 120 -2.57 -0.78 -7.24
CA LEU A 120 -1.89 0.51 -7.32
C LEU A 120 -2.86 1.69 -7.46
N MET A 121 -3.85 1.59 -8.35
CA MET A 121 -4.82 2.67 -8.55
C MET A 121 -5.69 2.90 -7.32
N ASP A 122 -6.05 1.83 -6.61
CA ASP A 122 -6.83 1.94 -5.36
C ASP A 122 -5.97 2.53 -4.24
N LEU A 123 -4.66 2.18 -4.19
CA LEU A 123 -3.72 2.82 -3.27
C LEU A 123 -3.58 4.31 -3.55
N LEU A 124 -3.47 4.72 -4.83
CA LEU A 124 -3.45 6.12 -5.23
C LEU A 124 -4.74 6.83 -4.80
N ALA A 125 -5.90 6.21 -5.00
CA ALA A 125 -7.18 6.78 -4.54
C ALA A 125 -7.22 6.98 -3.02
N LEU A 126 -6.73 6.00 -2.24
CA LEU A 126 -6.63 6.13 -0.78
C LEU A 126 -5.71 7.27 -0.37
N LYS A 127 -4.54 7.39 -1.01
CA LYS A 127 -3.55 8.44 -0.74
C LYS A 127 -4.09 9.84 -1.09
N LEU A 128 -4.69 9.99 -2.25
CA LEU A 128 -5.28 11.26 -2.69
C LEU A 128 -6.47 11.66 -1.82
N LYS A 129 -7.24 10.70 -1.32
CA LYS A 129 -8.33 10.96 -0.39
C LYS A 129 -7.84 11.36 1.00
N ALA A 130 -6.75 10.78 1.49
CA ALA A 130 -6.16 11.10 2.79
C ALA A 130 -5.55 12.51 2.83
N GLN A 131 -5.04 13.03 1.71
CA GLN A 131 -4.58 14.41 1.51
C GLN A 131 -3.44 14.87 2.43
N GLY A 132 -2.85 14.00 3.26
CA GLY A 132 -1.70 14.35 4.06
C GLY A 132 -0.48 14.68 3.18
N PRO A 133 0.45 15.56 3.62
CA PRO A 133 1.65 15.86 2.83
C PRO A 133 2.46 14.61 2.44
N LYS A 134 2.58 13.66 3.35
CA LYS A 134 3.23 12.36 3.10
C LYS A 134 2.45 11.51 2.09
N ASP A 135 1.12 11.56 2.15
CA ASP A 135 0.28 10.78 1.23
C ASP A 135 0.33 11.33 -0.19
N LEU A 136 0.33 12.65 -0.34
CA LEU A 136 0.50 13.29 -1.65
C LEU A 136 1.90 13.07 -2.23
N MET A 137 2.94 13.10 -1.40
CA MET A 137 4.31 12.74 -1.81
C MET A 137 4.39 11.27 -2.26
N ASP A 138 3.83 10.34 -1.48
CA ASP A 138 3.78 8.93 -1.86
C ASP A 138 3.04 8.74 -3.20
N ALA A 139 1.90 9.42 -3.38
CA ALA A 139 1.13 9.36 -4.63
C ALA A 139 1.93 9.91 -5.82
N ALA A 140 2.57 11.06 -5.67
CA ALA A 140 3.37 11.68 -6.73
C ALA A 140 4.54 10.76 -7.15
N ILE A 141 5.28 10.20 -6.19
CA ILE A 141 6.40 9.29 -6.49
C ILE A 141 5.90 8.03 -7.19
N LEU A 142 4.81 7.43 -6.73
CA LEU A 142 4.22 6.25 -7.39
C LEU A 142 3.74 6.57 -8.82
N ILE A 143 3.12 7.73 -9.06
CA ILE A 143 2.72 8.18 -10.41
C ILE A 143 3.95 8.36 -11.30
N LEU A 144 5.02 8.99 -10.80
CA LEU A 144 6.26 9.17 -11.55
C LEU A 144 6.96 7.83 -11.89
N MET A 145 6.81 6.83 -11.02
CA MET A 145 7.31 5.46 -11.25
C MET A 145 6.42 4.66 -12.19
N HIS A 146 5.13 4.98 -12.26
CA HIS A 146 4.09 4.28 -13.02
C HIS A 146 3.32 5.27 -13.90
N PRO A 147 3.95 5.85 -14.95
CA PRO A 147 3.39 6.94 -15.73
C PRO A 147 2.06 6.60 -16.42
N GLU A 148 1.77 5.32 -16.63
CA GLU A 148 0.49 4.84 -17.13
C GLU A 148 -0.70 5.17 -16.22
N THR A 149 -0.45 5.51 -14.97
CA THR A 149 -1.49 5.86 -13.98
C THR A 149 -1.84 7.35 -13.98
N THR A 150 -1.07 8.19 -14.68
CA THR A 150 -1.08 9.66 -14.54
C THR A 150 -2.46 10.27 -14.78
N ASP A 151 -3.09 9.95 -15.91
CA ASP A 151 -4.37 10.57 -16.28
C ASP A 151 -5.47 10.20 -15.28
N ARG A 152 -5.54 8.92 -14.90
CA ARG A 152 -6.52 8.47 -13.92
C ARG A 152 -6.27 9.03 -12.52
N ALA A 153 -5.02 9.18 -12.13
CA ALA A 153 -4.66 9.81 -10.84
C ALA A 153 -5.06 11.30 -10.80
N ARG A 154 -4.89 12.03 -11.91
CA ARG A 154 -5.36 13.42 -12.05
C ARG A 154 -6.89 13.55 -11.96
N GLU A 155 -7.62 12.65 -12.60
CA GLU A 155 -9.09 12.59 -12.47
C GLU A 155 -9.50 12.40 -10.99
N LEU A 156 -8.88 11.46 -10.28
CA LEU A 156 -9.12 11.24 -8.86
C LEU A 156 -8.73 12.45 -8.02
N ALA A 157 -7.58 13.07 -8.30
CA ALA A 157 -7.13 14.27 -7.58
C ALA A 157 -8.10 15.44 -7.78
N THR A 158 -8.66 15.60 -8.98
CA THR A 158 -9.71 16.58 -9.29
C THR A 158 -10.97 16.28 -8.47
N ALA A 159 -11.42 15.03 -8.47
CA ALA A 159 -12.60 14.61 -7.71
C ALA A 159 -12.45 14.82 -6.19
N TYR A 160 -11.24 14.65 -5.67
CA TYR A 160 -10.91 14.88 -4.26
C TYR A 160 -10.47 16.32 -3.95
N ARG A 161 -10.45 17.22 -4.96
CA ARG A 161 -10.06 18.64 -4.83
C ARG A 161 -8.63 18.84 -4.32
N VAL A 162 -7.71 18.03 -4.82
CA VAL A 162 -6.28 18.07 -4.43
C VAL A 162 -5.33 18.13 -5.64
N LEU A 163 -5.87 18.44 -6.83
CA LEU A 163 -5.08 18.41 -8.05
C LEU A 163 -3.87 19.36 -7.99
N ASP A 164 -4.08 20.63 -7.61
CA ASP A 164 -3.00 21.61 -7.54
C ASP A 164 -1.88 21.16 -6.61
N ARG A 165 -2.25 20.61 -5.44
CA ARG A 165 -1.27 20.09 -4.47
C ARG A 165 -0.55 18.83 -4.98
N LEU A 166 -1.23 18.01 -5.79
CA LEU A 166 -0.59 16.86 -6.43
C LEU A 166 0.40 17.31 -7.51
N GLU A 167 0.03 18.31 -8.33
CA GLU A 167 0.92 18.85 -9.37
C GLU A 167 2.16 19.48 -8.73
N ASP A 168 2.04 20.23 -7.61
CA ASP A 168 3.18 20.74 -6.84
C ASP A 168 4.16 19.62 -6.47
N TRP A 169 3.66 18.45 -6.05
CA TRP A 169 4.50 17.29 -5.73
C TRP A 169 5.07 16.59 -6.96
N LEU A 170 4.31 16.51 -8.06
CA LEU A 170 4.81 15.95 -9.33
C LEU A 170 5.93 16.80 -9.92
N ASP A 171 5.92 18.11 -9.67
CA ASP A 171 6.96 19.05 -10.09
C ASP A 171 8.10 19.17 -9.08
N ASP A 172 7.97 18.69 -7.85
CA ASP A 172 9.02 18.75 -6.83
C ASP A 172 10.28 17.99 -7.28
N PRO A 173 11.45 18.64 -7.35
CA PRO A 173 12.69 17.99 -7.78
C PRO A 173 13.09 16.79 -6.92
N ARG A 174 12.73 16.79 -5.64
CA ARG A 174 13.03 15.68 -4.71
C ARG A 174 12.18 14.46 -5.02
N ALA A 175 10.88 14.65 -5.29
CA ALA A 175 10.00 13.56 -5.69
C ALA A 175 10.46 12.92 -7.00
N ARG A 176 10.84 13.74 -7.98
CA ARG A 176 11.40 13.29 -9.28
C ARG A 176 12.73 12.55 -9.10
N ALA A 177 13.63 13.07 -8.25
CA ALA A 177 14.90 12.40 -7.96
C ALA A 177 14.68 11.04 -7.29
N GLN A 178 13.80 10.97 -6.29
CA GLN A 178 13.47 9.73 -5.60
C GLN A 178 12.86 8.68 -6.56
N ALA A 179 11.89 9.07 -7.37
CA ALA A 179 11.28 8.17 -8.34
C ALA A 179 12.31 7.61 -9.34
N ARG A 180 13.24 8.43 -9.80
CA ARG A 180 14.32 8.01 -10.69
C ARG A 180 15.25 7.00 -10.03
N GLU A 181 15.65 7.24 -8.79
CA GLU A 181 16.50 6.35 -8.01
C GLU A 181 15.84 4.96 -7.85
N GLU A 182 14.55 4.92 -7.50
CA GLU A 182 13.82 3.66 -7.34
C GLU A 182 13.70 2.89 -8.67
N LEU A 183 13.42 3.58 -9.77
CA LEU A 183 13.38 2.95 -11.10
C LEU A 183 14.73 2.38 -11.52
N GLU A 184 15.85 3.06 -11.21
CA GLU A 184 17.18 2.53 -11.45
C GLU A 184 17.47 1.32 -10.58
N HIS A 185 17.07 1.33 -9.31
CA HIS A 185 17.18 0.20 -8.40
C HIS A 185 16.38 -1.01 -8.91
N GLU A 186 15.18 -0.82 -9.40
CA GLU A 186 14.34 -1.88 -9.96
C GLU A 186 15.00 -2.50 -11.22
N ARG A 187 15.52 -1.66 -12.12
CA ARG A 187 16.24 -2.11 -13.32
C ARG A 187 17.46 -2.97 -12.97
N ARG A 188 18.20 -2.62 -11.92
CA ARG A 188 19.37 -3.40 -11.46
C ARG A 188 18.99 -4.74 -10.84
N ARG A 189 17.78 -4.88 -10.29
CA ARG A 189 17.27 -6.11 -9.66
C ARG A 189 16.65 -7.09 -10.66
N ARG A 190 16.22 -6.63 -11.84
CA ARG A 190 15.72 -7.51 -12.88
C ARG A 190 16.91 -8.30 -13.44
N PRO A 191 16.91 -9.67 -13.33
CA PRO A 191 17.97 -10.45 -13.97
C PRO A 191 17.96 -10.17 -15.47
N ALA A 192 19.15 -10.02 -16.06
CA ALA A 192 19.27 -9.91 -17.51
C ALA A 192 18.54 -11.11 -18.14
N GLY A 193 17.52 -10.83 -18.94
CA GLY A 193 16.77 -11.86 -19.64
C GLY A 193 17.75 -12.72 -20.46
N PRO A 194 17.46 -14.02 -20.69
CA PRO A 194 18.32 -14.88 -21.45
C PRO A 194 18.60 -14.21 -22.81
N SER A 195 19.86 -13.84 -23.04
CA SER A 195 20.34 -13.33 -24.33
C SER A 195 19.95 -14.36 -25.39
N GLY A 196 19.05 -13.98 -26.30
CA GLY A 196 18.58 -14.84 -27.38
C GLY A 196 19.75 -15.39 -28.15
N GLY A 197 20.09 -16.65 -27.89
CA GLY A 197 21.07 -17.42 -28.63
C GLY A 197 20.65 -17.47 -30.10
N ARG A 198 21.35 -16.73 -30.95
CA ARG A 198 21.29 -16.90 -32.38
C ARG A 198 21.65 -18.37 -32.66
N ARG A 199 20.67 -19.22 -32.88
CA ARG A 199 20.90 -20.50 -33.55
C ARG A 199 21.39 -20.20 -34.96
N SER A 200 22.69 -20.26 -35.16
CA SER A 200 23.28 -20.31 -36.51
C SER A 200 22.82 -21.61 -37.16
N ALA A 201 21.95 -21.51 -38.13
CA ALA A 201 21.67 -22.61 -39.03
C ALA A 201 22.94 -22.84 -39.87
N ARG A 202 23.66 -23.92 -39.62
CA ARG A 202 24.60 -24.47 -40.57
C ARG A 202 23.89 -25.57 -41.34
N ARG A 203 23.95 -25.40 -42.66
CA ARG A 203 23.61 -26.38 -43.70
C ARG A 203 24.50 -27.62 -43.57
#